data_6e9ed9a69827f5e57ec6c91a3bffee8f
#
_entry.id   6e9ed9a69827f5e57ec6c91a3bffee8f
#
_cell.length_a   1.000
_cell.length_b   1.000
_cell.length_c   1.000
_cell.angle_alpha   90.00
_cell.angle_beta   90.00
_cell.angle_gamma   90.00
#
_symmetry.space_group_name_H-M   'P 1'
#
loop_
_entity.id
_entity.type
_entity.pdbx_description
1 polymer ?
#
loop_
_entity_poly.entity_id
_entity_poly.type
_entity_poly.pdbx_seq_one_letter_code
_entity_poly.pdbx_strand_id
1 'polypeptide(L)'
;MSFEQQLISWRRELHQNPELSLQEVATTARIRDWLQSGGLTLLPFDLKTGLVAEVGSGDKVIALRADIDALPIEEATGLPYRSQNE
;
A
#
# COMPACT_ATOMS: atom_id res chain seq x y z
N MET A 1 8.15 12.92 12.53
CA MET A 1 8.66 11.78 11.75
C MET A 1 9.08 12.28 10.37
N SER A 2 10.28 11.96 9.95
CA SER A 2 10.75 12.34 8.62
C SER A 2 10.04 11.52 7.53
N PHE A 3 10.14 12.00 6.29
CA PHE A 3 9.54 11.28 5.16
C PHE A 3 10.13 9.87 5.01
N GLU A 4 11.45 9.75 5.17
CA GLU A 4 12.10 8.45 5.08
C GLU A 4 11.66 7.50 6.19
N GLN A 5 11.53 8.00 7.41
CA GLN A 5 11.06 7.20 8.53
C GLN A 5 9.61 6.76 8.32
N GLN A 6 8.79 7.62 7.74
CA GLN A 6 7.41 7.31 7.43
C GLN A 6 7.31 6.21 6.37
N LEU A 7 8.13 6.26 5.32
CA LEU A 7 8.16 5.21 4.31
C LEU A 7 8.58 3.86 4.89
N ILE A 8 9.59 3.86 5.75
CA ILE A 8 10.04 2.64 6.41
C ILE A 8 8.93 2.06 7.28
N SER A 9 8.24 2.91 8.03
CA SER A 9 7.12 2.50 8.88
C SER A 9 6.00 1.87 8.07
N TRP A 10 5.61 2.49 6.97
CA TRP A 10 4.57 1.97 6.07
C TRP A 10 4.99 0.63 5.46
N ARG A 11 6.24 0.54 4.99
CA ARG A 11 6.74 -0.70 4.41
C ARG A 11 6.66 -1.84 5.41
N ARG A 12 7.08 -1.59 6.65
CA ARG A 12 7.08 -2.61 7.70
C ARG A 12 5.66 -3.00 8.09
N GLU A 13 4.73 -2.05 8.12
CA GLU A 13 3.34 -2.33 8.42
C GLU A 13 2.70 -3.21 7.34
N LEU A 14 2.98 -2.92 6.07
CA LEU A 14 2.50 -3.76 4.96
C LEU A 14 3.14 -5.15 5.01
N HIS A 15 4.43 -5.21 5.36
CA HIS A 15 5.14 -6.48 5.45
C HIS A 15 4.59 -7.37 6.57
N GLN A 16 4.21 -6.78 7.71
CA GLN A 16 3.62 -7.54 8.81
C GLN A 16 2.24 -8.08 8.48
N ASN A 17 1.52 -7.44 7.57
CA ASN A 17 0.13 -7.74 7.26
C ASN A 17 -0.07 -8.01 5.76
N PRO A 18 0.65 -9.02 5.21
CA PRO A 18 0.57 -9.30 3.78
C PRO A 18 -0.77 -9.90 3.39
N GLU A 19 -1.22 -9.57 2.19
CA GLU A 19 -2.42 -10.12 1.60
C GLU A 19 -2.12 -10.61 0.19
N LEU A 20 -2.72 -11.73 -0.18
CA LEU A 20 -2.50 -12.35 -1.48
C LEU A 20 -3.20 -11.57 -2.60
N SER A 21 -2.79 -11.85 -3.82
CA SER A 21 -3.35 -11.23 -5.01
C SER A 21 -4.88 -11.34 -5.04
N LEU A 22 -5.54 -10.24 -5.35
CA LEU A 22 -7.00 -10.08 -5.39
C LEU A 22 -7.68 -10.22 -4.03
N GLN A 23 -6.90 -10.29 -2.95
CA GLN A 23 -7.40 -10.36 -1.58
C GLN A 23 -6.87 -9.22 -0.71
N GLU A 24 -6.31 -8.16 -1.33
CA GLU A 24 -5.67 -7.04 -0.64
C GLU A 24 -6.71 -6.03 -0.12
N VAL A 25 -7.67 -6.49 0.68
CA VAL A 25 -8.76 -5.64 1.19
C VAL A 25 -8.28 -4.69 2.27
N ALA A 26 -7.61 -5.21 3.30
CA ALA A 26 -7.09 -4.39 4.39
C ALA A 26 -5.91 -3.54 3.92
N THR A 27 -5.06 -4.07 3.04
CA THR A 27 -3.94 -3.33 2.45
C THR A 27 -4.46 -2.13 1.66
N THR A 28 -5.48 -2.33 0.84
CA THR A 28 -6.11 -1.25 0.08
C THR A 28 -6.66 -0.17 1.02
N ALA A 29 -7.33 -0.56 2.10
CA ALA A 29 -7.88 0.39 3.07
C ALA A 29 -6.78 1.21 3.75
N ARG A 30 -5.67 0.59 4.11
CA ARG A 30 -4.53 1.28 4.72
C ARG A 30 -3.93 2.32 3.80
N ILE A 31 -3.68 1.93 2.55
CA ILE A 31 -3.09 2.83 1.56
C ILE A 31 -4.06 3.98 1.27
N ARG A 32 -5.36 3.70 1.19
CA ARG A 32 -6.37 4.74 1.01
C ARG A 32 -6.30 5.77 2.13
N ASP A 33 -6.24 5.33 3.38
CA ASP A 33 -6.15 6.23 4.53
C ASP A 33 -4.88 7.06 4.48
N TRP A 34 -3.75 6.47 4.16
CA TRP A 34 -2.48 7.18 4.05
C TRP A 34 -2.53 8.26 2.97
N LEU A 35 -3.06 7.93 1.79
CA LEU A 35 -3.15 8.88 0.68
C LEU A 35 -4.14 10.01 0.98
N GLN A 36 -5.29 9.70 1.57
CA GLN A 36 -6.28 10.71 1.94
C GLN A 36 -5.74 11.62 3.04
N SER A 37 -5.00 11.08 4.00
CA SER A 37 -4.34 11.88 5.03
C SER A 37 -3.30 12.83 4.45
N GLY A 38 -2.69 12.47 3.33
CA GLY A 38 -1.75 13.31 2.61
C GLY A 38 -2.40 14.31 1.67
N GLY A 39 -3.72 14.36 1.63
CA GLY A 39 -4.43 15.32 0.78
C GLY A 39 -4.56 14.91 -0.68
N LEU A 40 -4.28 13.66 -1.02
CA LEU A 40 -4.40 13.18 -2.40
C LEU A 40 -5.84 12.82 -2.74
N THR A 41 -6.19 13.01 -4.01
CA THR A 41 -7.52 12.67 -4.52
C THR A 41 -7.51 11.27 -5.11
N LEU A 42 -8.38 10.41 -4.60
CA LEU A 42 -8.56 9.08 -5.14
C LEU A 42 -9.50 9.14 -6.35
N LEU A 43 -9.14 8.43 -7.41
CA LEU A 43 -9.99 8.35 -8.59
C LEU A 43 -11.11 7.33 -8.38
N PRO A 44 -12.32 7.59 -8.90
CA PRO A 44 -13.50 6.76 -8.62
C PRO A 44 -13.57 5.52 -9.52
N PHE A 45 -12.52 4.70 -9.50
CA PHE A 45 -12.56 3.41 -10.18
C PHE A 45 -13.20 2.36 -9.27
N ASP A 46 -14.03 1.52 -9.88
CA ASP A 46 -14.70 0.44 -9.17
C ASP A 46 -13.78 -0.78 -9.15
N LEU A 47 -12.76 -0.72 -8.29
CA LEU A 47 -11.81 -1.80 -8.12
C LEU A 47 -12.16 -2.62 -6.89
N LYS A 48 -12.11 -3.92 -7.03
CA LYS A 48 -12.35 -4.84 -5.92
C LYS A 48 -11.26 -4.70 -4.86
N THR A 49 -9.99 -4.64 -5.29
CA THR A 49 -8.83 -4.33 -4.46
C THR A 49 -7.94 -3.37 -5.22
N GLY A 50 -7.07 -2.67 -4.49
CA GLY A 50 -6.23 -1.66 -5.10
C GLY A 50 -6.93 -0.31 -5.20
N LEU A 51 -6.20 0.71 -5.64
CA LEU A 51 -6.73 2.05 -5.80
C LEU A 51 -5.85 2.86 -6.75
N VAL A 52 -6.39 3.98 -7.22
CA VAL A 52 -5.66 4.93 -8.06
C VAL A 52 -5.86 6.31 -7.47
N ALA A 53 -4.75 7.05 -7.33
CA ALA A 53 -4.78 8.42 -6.84
C ALA A 53 -4.11 9.34 -7.84
N GLU A 54 -4.53 10.60 -7.84
CA GLU A 54 -4.00 11.62 -8.72
C GLU A 54 -3.25 12.67 -7.91
N VAL A 55 -2.07 13.07 -8.40
CA VAL A 55 -1.21 14.05 -7.75
C VAL A 55 -0.85 15.13 -8.76
N GLY A 56 -1.02 16.39 -8.35
CA GLY A 56 -0.66 17.52 -9.17
C GLY A 56 -1.64 17.80 -10.29
N SER A 57 -1.24 18.69 -11.19
CA SER A 57 -2.05 19.09 -12.34
C SER A 57 -1.15 19.49 -13.50
N GLY A 58 -1.67 19.42 -14.73
CA GLY A 58 -0.91 19.78 -15.91
C GLY A 58 -1.38 19.01 -17.13
N ASP A 59 -0.77 19.33 -18.29
CA ASP A 59 -1.15 18.73 -19.55
C ASP A 59 -0.55 17.35 -19.76
N LYS A 60 0.55 17.05 -19.06
CA LYS A 60 1.24 15.78 -19.18
C LYS A 60 0.96 14.92 -17.96
N VAL A 61 0.72 13.62 -18.20
CA VAL A 61 0.41 12.66 -17.15
C VAL A 61 1.39 11.50 -17.21
N ILE A 62 1.94 11.15 -16.04
CA ILE A 62 2.81 9.99 -15.88
C ILE A 62 2.15 9.08 -14.86
N ALA A 63 2.08 7.79 -15.14
CA ALA A 63 1.54 6.81 -14.21
C ALA A 63 2.67 6.00 -13.59
N LEU A 64 2.58 5.82 -12.27
CA LEU A 64 3.45 4.90 -11.53
C LEU A 64 2.59 3.74 -11.04
N ARG A 65 3.13 2.54 -11.16
CA ARG A 65 2.44 1.34 -10.68
C ARG A 65 3.29 0.65 -9.62
N ALA A 66 2.63 0.18 -8.57
CA ALA A 66 3.26 -0.64 -7.56
C ALA A 66 2.31 -1.78 -7.18
N ASP A 67 2.86 -2.95 -7.00
CA ASP A 67 2.09 -4.11 -6.54
C ASP A 67 2.01 -4.08 -5.03
N ILE A 68 0.84 -4.51 -4.49
CA ILE A 68 0.58 -4.50 -3.05
C ILE A 68 0.26 -5.88 -2.51
N ASP A 69 0.27 -6.88 -3.38
CA ASP A 69 0.02 -8.27 -2.99
C ASP A 69 1.29 -8.93 -2.44
N ALA A 70 1.09 -10.04 -1.76
CA ALA A 70 2.17 -10.84 -1.19
C ALA A 70 2.16 -12.24 -1.79
N LEU A 71 3.27 -12.93 -1.60
CA LEU A 71 3.40 -14.32 -2.02
C LEU A 71 2.88 -15.26 -0.92
N PRO A 72 2.32 -16.42 -1.26
CA PRO A 72 1.86 -17.39 -0.27
C PRO A 72 3.02 -18.20 0.30
N ILE A 73 3.95 -17.48 0.96
CA ILE A 73 5.17 -18.05 1.52
C ILE A 73 5.21 -17.69 3.01
N GLU A 74 5.57 -18.67 3.84
CA GLU A 74 5.77 -18.42 5.26
C GLU A 74 7.11 -17.75 5.50
N GLU A 75 7.10 -16.64 6.25
CA GLU A 75 8.33 -15.94 6.59
C GLU A 75 9.00 -16.57 7.81
N ALA A 76 10.31 -16.75 7.72
CA ALA A 76 11.11 -17.33 8.79
C ALA A 76 12.27 -16.43 9.22
N THR A 77 12.11 -15.10 9.06
CA THR A 77 13.19 -14.14 9.39
C THR A 77 13.35 -13.87 10.88
N GLY A 78 12.26 -14.02 11.66
CA GLY A 78 12.28 -13.72 13.09
C GLY A 78 12.37 -12.23 13.41
N LEU A 79 12.18 -11.36 12.45
CA LEU A 79 12.24 -9.91 12.65
C LEU A 79 11.01 -9.40 13.43
N PRO A 80 11.15 -8.26 14.17
CA PRO A 80 10.02 -7.70 14.92
C PRO A 80 8.82 -7.36 14.05
N TYR A 81 9.04 -7.04 12.77
CA TYR A 81 7.98 -6.68 11.82
C TYR A 81 7.69 -7.81 10.82
N ARG A 82 8.01 -9.04 11.18
CA ARG A 82 7.72 -10.20 10.34
C ARG A 82 6.23 -10.34 10.10
N SER A 83 5.86 -11.08 9.05
CA SER A 83 4.47 -11.34 8.69
C SER A 83 3.70 -11.95 9.85
N GLN A 84 2.49 -11.43 10.07
CA GLN A 84 1.55 -11.93 11.08
C GLN A 84 0.44 -12.78 10.46
N ASN A 85 0.32 -12.77 9.13
CA ASN A 85 -0.69 -13.52 8.41
C ASN A 85 -0.14 -14.85 7.93
N GLU A 86 -0.98 -15.85 7.94
CA GLU A 86 -0.65 -17.18 7.42
C GLU A 86 -0.99 -17.32 5.95
#